data_8c7f9737b0e8866aad09affedd78900a
#
_entry.id   8c7f9737b0e8866aad09affedd78900a
#
_cell.length_a   1.000
_cell.length_b   1.000
_cell.length_c   1.000
_cell.angle_alpha   90.00
_cell.angle_beta   90.00
_cell.angle_gamma   90.00
#
_symmetry.space_group_name_H-M   'P 1'
#
loop_
_entity.id
_entity.type
_entity.pdbx_description
1 polymer ?
#
loop_
_entity_poly.entity_id
_entity_poly.type
_entity_poly.pdbx_seq_one_letter_code
_entity_poly.pdbx_strand_id
1 'polypeptide(L)'
;MYESFGTILHGAYFFMMKKLIMILAALVLILSAGCAAAPAETTTVPTQQTTVPTTEVTTVPETTIPETTAAVTELTLVDDEHCTVIIKGYDADALLGYGVNVYLENKTDKELVFSLGEVSVNGYMCDPFWATTVSAGKKANEQITFFESDLEANGIENVEEISFTLNVYDNADWLAEYLVKESFTVNP
;
A
#
# COMPACT_ATOMS: atom_id res chain seq x y z
N MET A 1 -6.37 -9.90 -45.12
CA MET A 1 -7.52 -9.06 -44.65
C MET A 1 -7.43 -8.87 -43.14
N TYR A 2 -6.24 -8.42 -42.61
CA TYR A 2 -5.99 -8.31 -41.17
C TYR A 2 -5.27 -7.00 -40.76
N GLU A 3 -5.06 -6.05 -41.70
CA GLU A 3 -4.27 -4.83 -41.41
C GLU A 3 -5.09 -3.57 -41.11
N SER A 4 -6.43 -3.64 -41.10
CA SER A 4 -7.24 -2.41 -40.97
C SER A 4 -7.72 -2.06 -39.55
N PHE A 5 -7.55 -2.91 -38.55
CA PHE A 5 -8.05 -2.66 -37.18
C PHE A 5 -7.07 -1.94 -36.26
N GLY A 6 -5.76 -2.01 -36.55
CA GLY A 6 -4.74 -1.39 -35.70
C GLY A 6 -4.70 0.15 -35.76
N THR A 7 -5.03 0.72 -36.90
CA THR A 7 -4.89 2.17 -37.13
C THR A 7 -6.00 3.00 -36.51
N ILE A 8 -7.19 2.42 -36.34
CA ILE A 8 -8.36 3.13 -35.76
C ILE A 8 -8.21 3.26 -34.23
N LEU A 9 -7.64 2.26 -33.58
CA LEU A 9 -7.45 2.28 -32.11
C LEU A 9 -6.39 3.30 -31.69
N HIS A 10 -5.30 3.47 -32.45
CA HIS A 10 -4.25 4.47 -32.15
C HIS A 10 -4.75 5.91 -32.29
N GLY A 11 -5.63 6.18 -33.27
CA GLY A 11 -6.23 7.50 -33.47
C GLY A 11 -7.14 7.94 -32.34
N ALA A 12 -7.92 7.02 -31.77
CA ALA A 12 -8.83 7.29 -30.67
C ALA A 12 -8.10 7.58 -29.35
N TYR A 13 -7.03 6.84 -29.05
CA TYR A 13 -6.18 7.06 -27.88
C TYR A 13 -5.45 8.41 -27.93
N PHE A 14 -4.92 8.77 -29.09
CA PHE A 14 -4.22 10.03 -29.29
C PHE A 14 -5.15 11.24 -29.15
N PHE A 15 -6.40 11.12 -29.59
CA PHE A 15 -7.40 12.18 -29.48
C PHE A 15 -7.93 12.36 -28.06
N MET A 16 -8.09 11.28 -27.29
CA MET A 16 -8.45 11.31 -25.87
C MET A 16 -7.35 11.93 -24.99
N MET A 17 -6.09 11.57 -25.23
CA MET A 17 -4.96 12.14 -24.50
C MET A 17 -4.82 13.66 -24.72
N LYS A 18 -5.04 14.15 -25.94
CA LYS A 18 -5.01 15.61 -26.21
C LYS A 18 -6.09 16.38 -25.48
N LYS A 19 -7.30 15.80 -25.35
CA LYS A 19 -8.39 16.42 -24.60
C LYS A 19 -8.11 16.44 -23.08
N LEU A 20 -7.50 15.40 -22.54
CA LEU A 20 -7.14 15.32 -21.13
C LEU A 20 -6.05 16.35 -20.76
N ILE A 21 -5.05 16.54 -21.63
CA ILE A 21 -3.98 17.52 -21.44
C ILE A 21 -4.53 18.96 -21.49
N MET A 22 -5.50 19.24 -22.37
CA MET A 22 -6.15 20.57 -22.43
C MET A 22 -6.99 20.90 -21.21
N ILE A 23 -7.64 19.89 -20.60
CA ILE A 23 -8.44 20.08 -19.38
C ILE A 23 -7.52 20.31 -18.18
N LEU A 24 -6.38 19.64 -18.08
CA LEU A 24 -5.40 19.88 -17.01
C LEU A 24 -4.75 21.25 -17.13
N ALA A 25 -4.47 21.74 -18.34
CA ALA A 25 -3.89 23.07 -18.55
C ALA A 25 -4.85 24.22 -18.18
N ALA A 26 -6.16 24.02 -18.35
CA ALA A 26 -7.18 25.00 -17.95
C ALA A 26 -7.37 25.07 -16.43
N LEU A 27 -7.13 23.98 -15.69
CA LEU A 27 -7.29 23.94 -14.23
C LEU A 27 -6.16 24.66 -13.48
N VAL A 28 -4.96 24.73 -14.06
CA VAL A 28 -3.80 25.42 -13.43
C VAL A 28 -3.90 26.94 -13.49
N LEU A 29 -4.69 27.49 -14.39
CA LEU A 29 -4.85 28.95 -14.58
C LEU A 29 -5.82 29.62 -13.59
N ILE A 30 -6.59 28.88 -12.80
CA ILE A 30 -7.59 29.42 -11.87
C ILE A 30 -7.05 29.61 -10.44
N LEU A 31 -5.86 29.10 -10.11
CA LEU A 31 -5.29 29.13 -8.74
C LEU A 31 -4.30 30.26 -8.46
N SER A 32 -4.15 31.28 -9.33
CA SER A 32 -3.17 32.35 -9.16
C SER A 32 -3.75 33.74 -8.85
N ALA A 33 -4.92 33.85 -8.25
CA ALA A 33 -5.44 35.14 -7.81
C ALA A 33 -5.94 35.08 -6.37
N GLY A 34 -5.19 35.65 -5.42
CA GLY A 34 -5.70 35.95 -4.09
C GLY A 34 -4.72 35.74 -2.94
N CYS A 35 -3.71 36.58 -2.83
CA CYS A 35 -3.02 36.81 -1.56
C CYS A 35 -3.08 38.32 -1.24
N ALA A 36 -4.06 38.73 -0.43
CA ALA A 36 -4.11 40.04 0.19
C ALA A 36 -3.79 39.88 1.67
N ALA A 37 -2.77 40.59 2.12
CA ALA A 37 -2.33 40.68 3.50
C ALA A 37 -3.30 41.49 4.36
N ALA A 38 -3.55 41.05 5.60
CA ALA A 38 -4.18 41.83 6.66
C ALA A 38 -3.31 41.84 7.93
N PRO A 39 -3.30 42.91 8.73
CA PRO A 39 -2.24 43.22 9.69
C PRO A 39 -2.41 42.54 11.05
N ALA A 40 -1.28 42.43 11.74
CA ALA A 40 -1.13 41.85 13.07
C ALA A 40 -1.85 42.69 14.15
N GLU A 41 -2.69 42.09 14.98
CA GLU A 41 -3.11 42.62 16.27
C GLU A 41 -2.43 41.85 17.42
N THR A 42 -1.69 42.57 18.22
CA THR A 42 -1.06 42.17 19.45
C THR A 42 -2.11 42.10 20.56
N THR A 43 -2.39 40.92 21.09
CA THR A 43 -3.22 40.78 22.30
C THR A 43 -2.37 40.08 23.40
N THR A 44 -2.19 40.84 24.47
CA THR A 44 -1.52 40.49 25.72
C THR A 44 -2.26 39.37 26.47
N VAL A 45 -1.49 38.40 26.94
CA VAL A 45 -1.92 37.29 27.80
C VAL A 45 -2.05 37.78 29.26
N PRO A 46 -3.14 37.50 29.98
CA PRO A 46 -3.11 37.48 31.42
C PRO A 46 -2.89 36.06 31.94
N THR A 47 -1.84 35.89 32.69
CA THR A 47 -1.50 34.69 33.50
C THR A 47 -2.59 34.47 34.53
N GLN A 48 -3.34 33.37 34.45
CA GLN A 48 -4.10 32.85 35.59
C GLN A 48 -3.50 31.54 36.07
N GLN A 49 -3.01 31.59 37.29
CA GLN A 49 -2.55 30.47 38.08
C GLN A 49 -3.78 29.78 38.65
N THR A 50 -4.06 28.53 38.19
CA THR A 50 -5.13 27.71 38.78
C THR A 50 -4.52 26.49 39.46
N THR A 51 -4.79 26.42 40.73
CA THR A 51 -4.48 25.35 41.67
C THR A 51 -5.05 24.01 41.25
N VAL A 52 -4.23 22.96 41.29
CA VAL A 52 -4.55 21.54 41.05
C VAL A 52 -5.37 21.00 42.22
N PRO A 53 -6.58 20.44 42.01
CA PRO A 53 -7.16 19.52 42.99
C PRO A 53 -6.66 18.11 42.71
N THR A 54 -6.04 17.52 43.74
CA THR A 54 -5.72 16.09 43.84
C THR A 54 -7.01 15.29 43.77
N THR A 55 -7.22 14.51 42.70
CA THR A 55 -8.30 13.54 42.64
C THR A 55 -7.73 12.13 42.77
N GLU A 56 -8.31 11.40 43.69
CA GLU A 56 -8.00 10.01 44.03
C GLU A 56 -8.05 9.09 42.79
N VAL A 57 -7.03 8.24 42.69
CA VAL A 57 -6.92 7.16 41.74
C VAL A 57 -7.95 6.08 42.11
N THR A 58 -9.07 6.04 41.46
CA THR A 58 -9.97 4.89 41.48
C THR A 58 -9.39 3.84 40.53
N THR A 59 -8.86 2.77 41.08
CA THR A 59 -8.45 1.56 40.35
C THR A 59 -9.66 0.90 39.73
N VAL A 60 -9.79 1.05 38.40
CA VAL A 60 -10.69 0.22 37.58
C VAL A 60 -10.03 -1.16 37.45
N PRO A 61 -10.75 -2.27 37.72
CA PRO A 61 -10.20 -3.60 37.48
C PRO A 61 -9.97 -3.77 35.97
N GLU A 62 -8.72 -4.00 35.63
CA GLU A 62 -8.27 -4.38 34.28
C GLU A 62 -8.89 -5.74 33.92
N THR A 63 -9.91 -5.70 33.09
CA THR A 63 -10.45 -6.91 32.48
C THR A 63 -9.45 -7.39 31.44
N THR A 64 -8.58 -8.30 31.82
CA THR A 64 -7.74 -9.07 30.91
C THR A 64 -8.63 -9.89 29.99
N ILE A 65 -8.87 -9.39 28.79
CA ILE A 65 -9.34 -10.18 27.66
C ILE A 65 -8.20 -11.16 27.35
N PRO A 66 -8.42 -12.47 27.33
CA PRO A 66 -7.39 -13.39 26.88
C PRO A 66 -7.18 -13.13 25.39
N GLU A 67 -6.09 -12.47 25.06
CA GLU A 67 -5.59 -12.37 23.71
C GLU A 67 -5.19 -13.79 23.29
N THR A 68 -6.06 -14.45 22.54
CA THR A 68 -5.73 -15.71 21.88
C THR A 68 -4.78 -15.36 20.75
N THR A 69 -3.50 -15.20 21.09
CA THR A 69 -2.43 -15.12 20.11
C THR A 69 -2.31 -16.53 19.51
N ALA A 70 -3.04 -16.79 18.43
CA ALA A 70 -2.66 -17.85 17.52
C ALA A 70 -1.20 -17.56 17.13
N ALA A 71 -0.32 -18.54 17.32
CA ALA A 71 1.08 -18.39 16.96
C ALA A 71 1.15 -18.17 15.45
N VAL A 72 1.28 -16.92 15.04
CA VAL A 72 1.46 -16.55 13.65
C VAL A 72 2.81 -17.09 13.23
N THR A 73 2.85 -18.15 12.43
CA THR A 73 4.08 -18.69 11.90
C THR A 73 4.55 -17.76 10.79
N GLU A 74 5.61 -17.00 11.09
CA GLU A 74 6.27 -16.15 10.07
C GLU A 74 6.80 -17.03 8.94
N LEU A 75 6.58 -16.61 7.70
CA LEU A 75 7.04 -17.31 6.50
C LEU A 75 8.02 -16.46 5.73
N THR A 76 9.28 -16.87 5.68
CA THR A 76 10.30 -16.24 4.84
C THR A 76 10.09 -16.66 3.39
N LEU A 77 9.81 -15.69 2.52
CA LEU A 77 9.70 -15.88 1.07
C LEU A 77 11.06 -15.77 0.40
N VAL A 78 11.78 -14.68 0.70
CA VAL A 78 13.12 -14.39 0.15
C VAL A 78 14.03 -13.93 1.27
N ASP A 79 15.27 -14.41 1.26
CA ASP A 79 16.36 -13.92 2.10
C ASP A 79 17.68 -14.12 1.36
N ASP A 80 18.04 -13.14 0.52
CA ASP A 80 19.22 -13.16 -0.32
C ASP A 80 20.15 -11.95 -0.06
N GLU A 81 21.08 -11.69 -0.95
CA GLU A 81 22.01 -10.55 -0.86
C GLU A 81 21.34 -9.22 -1.19
N HIS A 82 20.19 -9.21 -1.86
CA HIS A 82 19.48 -8.01 -2.30
C HIS A 82 18.40 -7.59 -1.31
N CYS A 83 17.63 -8.56 -0.80
CA CYS A 83 16.48 -8.24 0.06
C CYS A 83 16.10 -9.39 1.00
N THR A 84 15.26 -9.04 1.98
CA THR A 84 14.49 -10.01 2.77
C THR A 84 13.01 -9.69 2.64
N VAL A 85 12.18 -10.70 2.41
CA VAL A 85 10.72 -10.61 2.36
C VAL A 85 10.13 -11.70 3.25
N ILE A 86 9.35 -11.30 4.25
CA ILE A 86 8.74 -12.22 5.22
C ILE A 86 7.25 -11.91 5.34
N ILE A 87 6.39 -12.91 5.21
CA ILE A 87 5.01 -12.82 5.65
C ILE A 87 4.99 -12.94 7.17
N LYS A 88 4.48 -11.90 7.84
CA LYS A 88 4.39 -11.80 9.30
C LYS A 88 3.08 -12.35 9.83
N GLY A 89 2.10 -12.53 8.98
CA GLY A 89 0.78 -13.06 9.32
C GLY A 89 -0.32 -12.56 8.41
N TYR A 90 -1.51 -13.03 8.73
CA TYR A 90 -2.73 -12.77 7.98
C TYR A 90 -3.75 -12.09 8.89
N ASP A 91 -4.59 -11.24 8.30
CA ASP A 91 -5.63 -10.47 8.99
C ASP A 91 -6.94 -10.62 8.20
N ALA A 92 -7.78 -11.55 8.64
CA ALA A 92 -9.07 -11.80 8.00
C ALA A 92 -10.10 -10.69 8.29
N ASP A 93 -9.86 -9.87 9.31
CA ASP A 93 -10.75 -8.78 9.76
C ASP A 93 -10.18 -7.40 9.37
N ALA A 94 -9.26 -7.33 8.39
CA ALA A 94 -8.71 -6.06 7.95
C ALA A 94 -9.81 -5.14 7.39
N LEU A 95 -9.68 -3.83 7.64
CA LEU A 95 -10.72 -2.82 7.40
C LEU A 95 -11.31 -2.83 5.97
N LEU A 96 -10.53 -3.22 4.97
CA LEU A 96 -10.91 -3.16 3.55
C LEU A 96 -11.07 -4.55 2.91
N GLY A 97 -10.93 -5.62 3.68
CA GLY A 97 -10.98 -6.99 3.19
C GLY A 97 -9.99 -7.91 3.89
N TYR A 98 -9.25 -8.73 3.16
CA TYR A 98 -8.26 -9.66 3.72
C TYR A 98 -6.85 -9.08 3.62
N GLY A 99 -6.12 -9.03 4.73
CA GLY A 99 -4.79 -8.46 4.84
C GLY A 99 -3.69 -9.52 4.95
N VAL A 100 -2.58 -9.32 4.23
CA VAL A 100 -1.32 -10.06 4.42
C VAL A 100 -0.25 -9.11 4.91
N ASN A 101 0.18 -9.26 6.15
CA ASN A 101 1.20 -8.41 6.74
C ASN A 101 2.58 -8.90 6.31
N VAL A 102 3.40 -8.01 5.75
CA VAL A 102 4.73 -8.32 5.24
C VAL A 102 5.80 -7.43 5.84
N TYR A 103 6.96 -8.01 6.07
CA TYR A 103 8.20 -7.30 6.37
C TYR A 103 9.09 -7.32 5.14
N LEU A 104 9.65 -6.16 4.80
CA LEU A 104 10.54 -5.95 3.68
C LEU A 104 11.85 -5.34 4.19
N GLU A 105 12.97 -5.82 3.68
CA GLU A 105 14.29 -5.24 3.91
C GLU A 105 15.03 -5.11 2.58
N ASN A 106 15.47 -3.91 2.26
CA ASN A 106 16.35 -3.64 1.15
C ASN A 106 17.79 -3.62 1.66
N LYS A 107 18.62 -4.58 1.24
CA LYS A 107 20.02 -4.73 1.64
C LYS A 107 21.00 -4.03 0.69
N THR A 108 20.48 -3.45 -0.40
CA THR A 108 21.29 -2.80 -1.43
C THR A 108 21.54 -1.32 -1.13
N ASP A 109 22.40 -0.70 -1.92
CA ASP A 109 22.67 0.74 -1.93
C ASP A 109 21.74 1.54 -2.88
N LYS A 110 20.75 0.87 -3.48
CA LYS A 110 19.76 1.42 -4.40
C LYS A 110 18.38 1.42 -3.78
N GLU A 111 17.47 2.19 -4.35
CA GLU A 111 16.04 2.13 -4.01
C GLU A 111 15.38 0.99 -4.78
N LEU A 112 14.69 0.09 -4.08
CA LEU A 112 14.03 -1.07 -4.67
C LEU A 112 12.51 -0.93 -4.62
N VAL A 113 11.86 -1.37 -5.69
CA VAL A 113 10.42 -1.56 -5.77
C VAL A 113 10.11 -3.03 -5.52
N PHE A 114 9.15 -3.28 -4.62
CA PHE A 114 8.55 -4.58 -4.36
C PHE A 114 7.13 -4.55 -4.91
N SER A 115 6.76 -5.51 -5.74
CA SER A 115 5.43 -5.59 -6.33
C SER A 115 4.98 -7.03 -6.52
N LEU A 116 3.67 -7.23 -6.67
CA LEU A 116 3.10 -8.52 -7.00
C LEU A 116 2.62 -8.57 -8.45
N GLY A 117 2.72 -9.72 -9.06
CA GLY A 117 2.15 -10.04 -10.35
C GLY A 117 1.48 -11.40 -10.34
N GLU A 118 0.59 -11.66 -11.28
CA GLU A 118 -0.09 -12.95 -11.46
C GLU A 118 -0.76 -13.45 -10.16
N VAL A 119 -1.45 -12.53 -9.47
CA VAL A 119 -2.02 -12.83 -8.15
C VAL A 119 -3.36 -13.54 -8.31
N SER A 120 -3.55 -14.61 -7.54
CA SER A 120 -4.84 -15.29 -7.42
C SER A 120 -5.15 -15.68 -5.97
N VAL A 121 -6.44 -15.69 -5.64
CA VAL A 121 -6.98 -16.17 -4.36
C VAL A 121 -7.93 -17.31 -4.64
N ASN A 122 -7.71 -18.48 -4.03
CA ASN A 122 -8.50 -19.70 -4.26
C ASN A 122 -8.66 -20.02 -5.77
N GLY A 123 -7.62 -19.72 -6.58
CA GLY A 123 -7.63 -19.91 -8.02
C GLY A 123 -8.32 -18.83 -8.86
N TYR A 124 -8.91 -17.79 -8.25
CA TYR A 124 -9.48 -16.65 -8.95
C TYR A 124 -8.46 -15.51 -9.04
N MET A 125 -8.27 -14.93 -10.23
CA MET A 125 -7.39 -13.77 -10.40
C MET A 125 -7.93 -12.59 -9.59
N CYS A 126 -7.08 -12.05 -8.72
CA CYS A 126 -7.36 -10.89 -7.89
C CYS A 126 -6.20 -9.91 -8.03
N ASP A 127 -6.48 -8.62 -8.03
CA ASP A 127 -5.43 -7.59 -8.07
C ASP A 127 -5.46 -6.75 -6.78
N PRO A 128 -4.54 -7.02 -5.83
CA PRO A 128 -4.46 -6.21 -4.61
C PRO A 128 -3.92 -4.81 -4.87
N PHE A 129 -3.54 -4.49 -6.12
CA PHE A 129 -2.97 -3.21 -6.53
C PHE A 129 -1.82 -2.75 -5.61
N TRP A 130 -0.94 -3.70 -5.25
CA TRP A 130 0.13 -3.47 -4.28
C TRP A 130 1.50 -3.34 -4.96
N ALA A 131 2.15 -2.23 -4.66
CA ALA A 131 3.57 -2.01 -4.90
C ALA A 131 4.09 -1.01 -3.88
N THR A 132 5.29 -1.24 -3.36
CA THR A 132 5.93 -0.32 -2.42
C THR A 132 7.40 -0.13 -2.75
N THR A 133 7.94 1.02 -2.36
CA THR A 133 9.34 1.38 -2.59
C THR A 133 10.07 1.43 -1.25
N VAL A 134 11.19 0.72 -1.16
CA VAL A 134 12.05 0.72 0.03
C VAL A 134 13.40 1.32 -0.32
N SER A 135 13.76 2.43 0.32
CA SER A 135 15.03 3.11 0.11
C SER A 135 16.23 2.24 0.50
N ALA A 136 17.40 2.55 -0.04
CA ALA A 136 18.67 1.86 0.20
C ALA A 136 18.93 1.59 1.68
N GLY A 137 19.17 0.32 2.04
CA GLY A 137 19.48 -0.12 3.41
C GLY A 137 18.34 0.08 4.42
N LYS A 138 17.08 0.24 3.97
CA LYS A 138 15.92 0.46 4.85
C LYS A 138 15.00 -0.76 4.89
N LYS A 139 14.07 -0.69 5.85
CA LYS A 139 13.08 -1.72 6.15
C LYS A 139 11.69 -1.11 6.15
N ALA A 140 10.68 -1.90 5.81
CA ALA A 140 9.29 -1.51 5.85
C ALA A 140 8.44 -2.65 6.43
N ASN A 141 7.36 -2.28 7.12
CA ASN A 141 6.25 -3.18 7.41
C ASN A 141 5.06 -2.67 6.60
N GLU A 142 4.49 -3.54 5.77
CA GLU A 142 3.42 -3.21 4.86
C GLU A 142 2.28 -4.21 5.00
N GLN A 143 1.10 -3.86 4.51
CA GLN A 143 -0.01 -4.77 4.37
C GLN A 143 -0.44 -4.84 2.90
N ILE A 144 -0.48 -6.05 2.36
CA ILE A 144 -1.10 -6.34 1.07
C ILE A 144 -2.57 -6.58 1.35
N THR A 145 -3.47 -5.81 0.72
CA THR A 145 -4.90 -5.89 0.98
C THR A 145 -5.64 -6.45 -0.23
N PHE A 146 -6.33 -7.56 -0.04
CA PHE A 146 -7.30 -8.11 -0.99
C PHE A 146 -8.67 -7.53 -0.65
N PHE A 147 -9.22 -6.71 -1.53
CA PHE A 147 -10.44 -5.98 -1.25
C PHE A 147 -11.64 -6.92 -1.11
N GLU A 148 -12.47 -6.67 -0.10
CA GLU A 148 -13.69 -7.44 0.17
C GLU A 148 -14.60 -7.52 -1.07
N SER A 149 -14.75 -6.40 -1.80
CA SER A 149 -15.52 -6.35 -3.04
C SER A 149 -15.06 -7.34 -4.12
N ASP A 150 -13.76 -7.58 -4.23
CA ASP A 150 -13.19 -8.49 -5.22
C ASP A 150 -13.33 -9.95 -4.77
N LEU A 151 -13.19 -10.20 -3.46
CA LEU A 151 -13.43 -11.52 -2.87
C LEU A 151 -14.89 -11.91 -3.01
N GLU A 152 -15.83 -11.03 -2.65
CA GLU A 152 -17.27 -11.25 -2.80
C GLU A 152 -17.69 -11.48 -4.27
N ALA A 153 -17.16 -10.67 -5.20
CA ALA A 153 -17.45 -10.82 -6.63
C ALA A 153 -17.07 -12.19 -7.20
N ASN A 154 -16.07 -12.85 -6.58
CA ASN A 154 -15.61 -14.19 -6.92
C ASN A 154 -16.21 -15.29 -6.03
N GLY A 155 -17.11 -14.93 -5.08
CA GLY A 155 -17.73 -15.87 -4.15
C GLY A 155 -16.77 -16.47 -3.12
N ILE A 156 -15.69 -15.75 -2.78
CA ILE A 156 -14.67 -16.17 -1.83
C ILE A 156 -15.09 -15.70 -0.43
N GLU A 157 -15.60 -16.62 0.38
CA GLU A 157 -15.95 -16.36 1.78
C GLU A 157 -14.77 -16.57 2.73
N ASN A 158 -13.87 -17.49 2.38
CA ASN A 158 -12.66 -17.78 3.16
C ASN A 158 -11.46 -17.84 2.22
N VAL A 159 -10.36 -17.22 2.61
CA VAL A 159 -9.09 -17.28 1.88
C VAL A 159 -8.34 -18.54 2.34
N GLU A 160 -8.20 -19.51 1.42
CA GLU A 160 -7.54 -20.80 1.70
C GLU A 160 -6.17 -20.87 1.02
N GLU A 161 -6.02 -20.19 -0.13
CA GLU A 161 -4.80 -20.19 -0.92
C GLU A 161 -4.60 -18.82 -1.56
N ILE A 162 -3.38 -18.32 -1.52
CA ILE A 162 -2.95 -17.13 -2.25
C ILE A 162 -1.72 -17.51 -3.08
N SER A 163 -1.80 -17.35 -4.41
CA SER A 163 -0.67 -17.54 -5.32
C SER A 163 -0.30 -16.21 -5.96
N PHE A 164 1.00 -15.92 -6.08
CA PHE A 164 1.49 -14.69 -6.65
C PHE A 164 2.93 -14.82 -7.15
N THR A 165 3.34 -13.92 -8.04
CA THR A 165 4.75 -13.72 -8.41
C THR A 165 5.26 -12.47 -7.71
N LEU A 166 6.27 -12.61 -6.85
CA LEU A 166 6.98 -11.50 -6.24
C LEU A 166 8.01 -10.96 -7.23
N ASN A 167 7.94 -9.65 -7.49
CA ASN A 167 8.89 -8.95 -8.33
C ASN A 167 9.63 -7.90 -7.50
N VAL A 168 10.97 -7.91 -7.52
CA VAL A 168 11.82 -6.88 -6.91
C VAL A 168 12.78 -6.33 -7.96
N TYR A 169 12.84 -5.01 -8.11
CA TYR A 169 13.65 -4.37 -9.12
C TYR A 169 14.14 -2.97 -8.69
N ASP A 170 15.18 -2.48 -9.37
CA ASP A 170 15.74 -1.15 -9.17
C ASP A 170 14.75 -0.07 -9.65
N ASN A 171 14.36 0.83 -8.75
CA ASN A 171 13.40 1.91 -9.07
C ASN A 171 13.93 2.87 -10.16
N ALA A 172 15.25 3.03 -10.27
CA ALA A 172 15.87 3.90 -11.27
C ALA A 172 15.95 3.26 -12.67
N ASP A 173 15.89 1.92 -12.76
CA ASP A 173 15.99 1.16 -14.01
C ASP A 173 14.95 0.04 -14.08
N TRP A 174 13.70 0.43 -14.25
CA TRP A 174 12.56 -0.50 -14.34
C TRP A 174 12.54 -1.37 -15.60
N LEU A 175 13.47 -1.14 -16.55
CA LEU A 175 13.68 -1.96 -17.75
C LEU A 175 14.78 -3.02 -17.54
N ALA A 176 15.55 -2.94 -16.46
CA ALA A 176 16.52 -3.96 -16.11
C ALA A 176 15.86 -5.28 -15.73
N GLU A 177 16.67 -6.33 -15.64
CA GLU A 177 16.19 -7.61 -15.10
C GLU A 177 15.78 -7.44 -13.64
N TYR A 178 14.77 -8.20 -13.23
CA TYR A 178 14.36 -8.26 -11.83
C TYR A 178 15.47 -8.86 -10.98
N LEU A 179 15.71 -8.29 -9.80
CA LEU A 179 16.58 -8.88 -8.78
C LEU A 179 15.95 -10.15 -8.19
N VAL A 180 14.61 -10.10 -8.01
CA VAL A 180 13.80 -11.26 -7.64
C VAL A 180 12.59 -11.31 -8.56
N LYS A 181 12.31 -12.48 -9.11
CA LYS A 181 11.08 -12.80 -9.82
C LYS A 181 10.73 -14.25 -9.56
N GLU A 182 10.00 -14.47 -8.48
CA GLU A 182 9.67 -15.81 -7.98
C GLU A 182 8.19 -15.95 -7.69
N SER A 183 7.63 -17.12 -7.98
CA SER A 183 6.23 -17.44 -7.73
C SER A 183 6.09 -18.23 -6.43
N PHE A 184 5.11 -17.84 -5.64
CA PHE A 184 4.80 -18.42 -4.35
C PHE A 184 3.34 -18.82 -4.28
N THR A 185 3.06 -19.87 -3.51
CA THR A 185 1.72 -20.25 -3.08
C THR A 185 1.75 -20.40 -1.57
N VAL A 186 0.86 -19.69 -0.89
CA VAL A 186 0.74 -19.71 0.56
C VAL A 186 -0.68 -20.08 0.98
N ASN A 187 -0.79 -20.77 2.11
CA ASN A 187 -2.05 -21.18 2.71
C ASN A 187 -2.15 -20.51 4.09
N PRO A 188 -2.98 -19.48 4.22
CA PRO A 188 -3.16 -18.72 5.47
C PRO A 188 -3.67 -19.52 6.64
#